data_451164714a73ef10755bb6a31fea6590
#
_entry.id   451164714a73ef10755bb6a31fea6590
#
_cell.length_a   1.000
_cell.length_b   1.000
_cell.length_c   1.000
_cell.angle_alpha   90.00
_cell.angle_beta   90.00
_cell.angle_gamma   90.00
#
_symmetry.space_group_name_H-M   'P 1'
#
loop_
_entity.id
_entity.type
_entity.pdbx_description
1 polymer ?
#
loop_
_entity_poly.entity_id
_entity_poly.type
_entity_poly.pdbx_seq_one_letter_code
_entity_poly.pdbx_strand_id
1 'polypeptide(L)'
;MGIDYSTLKNRQRLERVNYPDNLGLRVHRALSWLNRAEQEADPDSRFIFLWIAFNAAYATDIDDREGLSEQRTFNAFLEKLQALDTTHRLNNLVWDAYPNAIRVLLDNPYVFSCFWDYQKGQKTEDQWKHSFDAAKKAANTALAKQDTPRLLAIVLSRIYTLRNQLVHGGATWNSSVNRDQIRDCVNIMGELVTAVIEIMMDSPNTLWG
;
A
#
# COMPACT_ATOMS: atom_id res chain seq x y z
N MET A 1 5.96 6.40 -17.35
CA MET A 1 4.57 5.92 -17.51
C MET A 1 4.57 4.50 -16.99
N GLY A 2 3.89 4.26 -15.87
CA GLY A 2 3.81 2.91 -15.30
C GLY A 2 3.06 1.96 -16.23
N ILE A 3 3.25 0.66 -16.03
CA ILE A 3 2.51 -0.37 -16.75
C ILE A 3 1.04 -0.30 -16.33
N ASP A 4 0.12 -0.34 -17.29
CA ASP A 4 -1.32 -0.26 -17.08
C ASP A 4 -2.00 -1.64 -16.94
N TYR A 5 -3.26 -1.62 -16.52
CA TYR A 5 -4.09 -2.82 -16.46
C TYR A 5 -4.08 -3.63 -17.76
N SER A 6 -4.21 -2.97 -18.91
CA SER A 6 -4.33 -3.66 -20.20
C SER A 6 -3.10 -4.50 -20.51
N THR A 7 -1.93 -3.95 -20.27
CA THR A 7 -0.62 -4.64 -20.43
C THR A 7 -0.52 -5.83 -19.48
N LEU A 8 -0.79 -5.61 -18.17
CA LEU A 8 -0.75 -6.67 -17.17
C LEU A 8 -1.78 -7.77 -17.44
N LYS A 9 -2.98 -7.39 -17.88
CA LYS A 9 -4.05 -8.35 -18.20
C LYS A 9 -3.72 -9.21 -19.40
N ASN A 10 -3.12 -8.63 -20.42
CA ASN A 10 -2.66 -9.40 -21.60
C ASN A 10 -1.57 -10.38 -21.21
N ARG A 11 -0.59 -9.94 -20.43
CA ARG A 11 0.45 -10.81 -19.86
C ARG A 11 -0.16 -11.96 -19.04
N GLN A 12 -1.07 -11.65 -18.10
CA GLN A 12 -1.75 -12.66 -17.28
C GLN A 12 -2.48 -13.72 -18.13
N ARG A 13 -3.15 -13.31 -19.23
CA ARG A 13 -3.85 -14.25 -20.12
C ARG A 13 -2.89 -15.25 -20.79
N LEU A 14 -1.70 -14.81 -21.14
CA LEU A 14 -0.68 -15.66 -21.78
C LEU A 14 -0.01 -16.60 -20.78
N GLU A 15 0.24 -16.14 -19.57
CA GLU A 15 1.07 -16.85 -18.59
C GLU A 15 0.26 -17.68 -17.59
N ARG A 16 -1.04 -17.40 -17.38
CA ARG A 16 -1.88 -17.97 -16.31
C ARG A 16 -1.95 -19.49 -16.28
N VAL A 17 -1.72 -20.16 -17.42
CA VAL A 17 -1.70 -21.63 -17.52
C VAL A 17 -0.59 -22.24 -16.65
N ASN A 18 0.45 -21.45 -16.36
CA ASN A 18 1.60 -21.86 -15.55
C ASN A 18 1.49 -21.39 -14.09
N TYR A 19 0.40 -20.72 -13.72
CA TYR A 19 0.24 -20.22 -12.35
C TYR A 19 -0.45 -21.26 -11.46
N PRO A 20 0.04 -21.46 -10.23
CA PRO A 20 -0.76 -22.12 -9.19
C PRO A 20 -2.12 -21.42 -9.00
N ASP A 21 -3.14 -22.18 -8.60
CA ASP A 21 -4.52 -21.67 -8.49
C ASP A 21 -4.63 -20.45 -7.56
N ASN A 22 -3.96 -20.49 -6.40
CA ASN A 22 -3.94 -19.39 -5.44
C ASN A 22 -3.33 -18.11 -6.04
N LEU A 23 -2.19 -18.21 -6.73
CA LEU A 23 -1.58 -17.08 -7.43
C LEU A 23 -2.52 -16.56 -8.53
N GLY A 24 -3.05 -17.46 -9.33
CA GLY A 24 -3.96 -17.12 -10.42
C GLY A 24 -5.19 -16.33 -9.95
N LEU A 25 -5.80 -16.76 -8.85
CA LEU A 25 -6.94 -16.08 -8.23
C LEU A 25 -6.58 -14.70 -7.67
N ARG A 26 -5.46 -14.59 -6.94
CA ARG A 26 -4.99 -13.33 -6.35
C ARG A 26 -4.68 -12.29 -7.44
N VAL A 27 -3.89 -12.65 -8.43
CA VAL A 27 -3.56 -11.78 -9.57
C VAL A 27 -4.83 -11.39 -10.33
N HIS A 28 -5.74 -12.33 -10.56
CA HIS A 28 -7.02 -12.03 -11.25
C HIS A 28 -7.86 -10.99 -10.49
N ARG A 29 -8.02 -11.16 -9.17
CA ARG A 29 -8.76 -10.24 -8.31
C ARG A 29 -8.09 -8.86 -8.27
N ALA A 30 -6.76 -8.81 -8.07
CA ALA A 30 -6.01 -7.57 -8.04
C ALA A 30 -6.12 -6.79 -9.37
N LEU A 31 -5.97 -7.47 -10.51
CA LEU A 31 -6.17 -6.88 -11.83
C LEU A 31 -7.60 -6.37 -12.04
N SER A 32 -8.62 -7.08 -11.56
CA SER A 32 -10.00 -6.62 -11.67
C SER A 32 -10.22 -5.28 -10.97
N TRP A 33 -9.70 -5.12 -9.75
CA TRP A 33 -9.80 -3.87 -9.00
C TRP A 33 -8.88 -2.77 -9.53
N LEU A 34 -7.70 -3.10 -10.06
CA LEU A 34 -6.85 -2.15 -10.76
C LEU A 34 -7.57 -1.56 -11.98
N ASN A 35 -8.21 -2.40 -12.80
CA ASN A 35 -9.02 -1.95 -13.92
C ASN A 35 -10.13 -0.98 -13.50
N ARG A 36 -10.80 -1.27 -12.38
CA ARG A 36 -11.85 -0.38 -11.87
C ARG A 36 -11.26 0.94 -11.39
N ALA A 37 -10.09 0.91 -10.76
CA ALA A 37 -9.38 2.11 -10.31
C ALA A 37 -8.94 3.00 -11.48
N GLU A 38 -8.45 2.42 -12.57
CA GLU A 38 -8.04 3.19 -13.76
C GLU A 38 -9.20 3.87 -14.48
N GLN A 39 -10.40 3.29 -14.40
CA GLN A 39 -11.63 3.87 -14.98
C GLN A 39 -12.24 4.96 -14.10
N GLU A 40 -11.76 5.12 -12.87
CA GLU A 40 -12.35 6.06 -11.92
C GLU A 40 -11.70 7.44 -12.02
N ALA A 41 -12.52 8.44 -12.23
CA ALA A 41 -12.09 9.85 -12.31
C ALA A 41 -12.00 10.51 -10.93
N ASP A 42 -12.87 10.08 -9.97
CA ASP A 42 -12.87 10.61 -8.60
C ASP A 42 -11.68 10.06 -7.80
N PRO A 43 -10.76 10.91 -7.30
CA PRO A 43 -9.59 10.44 -6.57
C PRO A 43 -9.91 9.69 -5.28
N ASP A 44 -10.98 10.03 -4.56
CA ASP A 44 -11.38 9.36 -3.32
C ASP A 44 -11.78 7.91 -3.61
N SER A 45 -12.62 7.71 -4.61
CA SER A 45 -13.05 6.38 -5.08
C SER A 45 -11.89 5.59 -5.68
N ARG A 46 -11.06 6.24 -6.51
CA ARG A 46 -9.87 5.62 -7.11
C ARG A 46 -8.91 5.10 -6.05
N PHE A 47 -8.67 5.87 -5.01
CA PHE A 47 -7.83 5.49 -3.88
C PHE A 47 -8.36 4.21 -3.20
N ILE A 48 -9.68 4.14 -2.95
CA ILE A 48 -10.31 2.95 -2.34
C ILE A 48 -10.17 1.73 -3.24
N PHE A 49 -10.39 1.85 -4.55
CA PHE A 49 -10.23 0.72 -5.47
C PHE A 49 -8.79 0.23 -5.57
N LEU A 50 -7.80 1.13 -5.53
CA LEU A 50 -6.38 0.76 -5.47
C LEU A 50 -6.04 0.04 -4.16
N TRP A 51 -6.61 0.48 -3.04
CA TRP A 51 -6.46 -0.22 -1.78
C TRP A 51 -7.04 -1.64 -1.82
N ILE A 52 -8.22 -1.83 -2.42
CA ILE A 52 -8.82 -3.16 -2.59
C ILE A 52 -7.97 -4.02 -3.53
N ALA A 53 -7.41 -3.46 -4.61
CA ALA A 53 -6.50 -4.16 -5.51
C ALA A 53 -5.24 -4.65 -4.78
N PHE A 54 -4.65 -3.80 -3.94
CA PHE A 54 -3.52 -4.17 -3.09
C PHE A 54 -3.90 -5.31 -2.12
N ASN A 55 -5.02 -5.18 -1.42
CA ASN A 55 -5.51 -6.23 -0.53
C ASN A 55 -5.75 -7.55 -1.25
N ALA A 56 -6.29 -7.53 -2.47
CA ALA A 56 -6.51 -8.72 -3.26
C ALA A 56 -5.22 -9.45 -3.65
N ALA A 57 -4.11 -8.70 -3.82
CA ALA A 57 -2.79 -9.26 -4.03
C ALA A 57 -2.15 -9.77 -2.74
N TYR A 58 -2.36 -9.06 -1.63
CA TYR A 58 -1.75 -9.29 -0.32
C TYR A 58 -2.48 -10.35 0.52
N ALA A 59 -3.82 -10.34 0.52
CA ALA A 59 -4.60 -11.15 1.46
C ALA A 59 -4.46 -12.64 1.19
N THR A 60 -3.98 -13.38 2.18
CA THR A 60 -4.28 -14.80 2.35
C THR A 60 -5.76 -14.99 2.70
N ASP A 61 -6.33 -16.14 2.40
CA ASP A 61 -7.73 -16.42 2.74
C ASP A 61 -7.98 -16.18 4.24
N ILE A 62 -9.21 -15.75 4.54
CA ILE A 62 -9.62 -15.17 5.84
C ILE A 62 -9.29 -16.07 7.04
N ASP A 63 -9.14 -17.37 6.83
CA ASP A 63 -8.95 -18.38 7.90
C ASP A 63 -7.52 -18.46 8.47
N ASP A 64 -6.50 -17.93 7.78
CA ASP A 64 -5.09 -18.00 8.25
C ASP A 64 -4.68 -16.81 9.15
N ARG A 65 -5.60 -15.91 9.49
CA ARG A 65 -5.30 -14.70 10.27
C ARG A 65 -5.30 -14.92 11.80
N GLU A 66 -5.62 -16.09 12.26
CA GLU A 66 -5.57 -16.41 13.70
C GLU A 66 -4.11 -16.47 14.17
N GLY A 67 -3.62 -15.36 14.75
CA GLY A 67 -2.42 -15.34 15.58
C GLY A 67 -1.28 -14.39 15.20
N LEU A 68 -1.26 -13.82 13.99
CA LEU A 68 -0.26 -12.81 13.63
C LEU A 68 -0.90 -11.42 13.62
N SER A 69 -0.26 -10.41 14.23
CA SER A 69 -0.72 -9.04 14.07
C SER A 69 -0.68 -8.67 12.59
N GLU A 70 -1.72 -7.99 12.07
CA GLU A 70 -1.83 -7.52 10.70
C GLU A 70 -0.53 -6.84 10.21
N GLN A 71 0.16 -6.14 11.10
CA GLN A 71 1.42 -5.46 10.80
C GLN A 71 2.59 -6.44 10.54
N ARG A 72 2.63 -7.59 11.22
CA ARG A 72 3.68 -8.61 10.99
C ARG A 72 3.48 -9.29 9.64
N THR A 73 2.25 -9.61 9.30
CA THR A 73 1.89 -10.19 8.00
C THR A 73 2.23 -9.24 6.86
N PHE A 74 1.98 -7.95 7.07
CA PHE A 74 2.34 -6.89 6.12
C PHE A 74 3.85 -6.79 5.89
N ASN A 75 4.63 -6.75 6.95
CA ASN A 75 6.10 -6.69 6.87
C ASN A 75 6.66 -7.90 6.13
N ALA A 76 6.22 -9.11 6.50
CA ALA A 76 6.67 -10.35 5.86
C ALA A 76 6.35 -10.38 4.35
N PHE A 77 5.18 -9.87 3.95
CA PHE A 77 4.81 -9.76 2.55
C PHE A 77 5.71 -8.78 1.79
N LEU A 78 6.01 -7.61 2.35
CA LEU A 78 6.89 -6.62 1.72
C LEU A 78 8.34 -7.09 1.64
N GLU A 79 8.85 -7.77 2.67
CA GLU A 79 10.18 -8.39 2.65
C GLU A 79 10.27 -9.45 1.54
N LYS A 80 9.21 -10.28 1.41
CA LYS A 80 9.12 -11.27 0.34
C LYS A 80 9.09 -10.62 -1.04
N LEU A 81 8.29 -9.58 -1.25
CA LEU A 81 8.26 -8.83 -2.49
C LEU A 81 9.64 -8.25 -2.82
N GLN A 82 10.31 -7.64 -1.86
CA GLN A 82 11.65 -7.07 -2.05
C GLN A 82 12.67 -8.14 -2.45
N ALA A 83 12.61 -9.31 -1.84
CA ALA A 83 13.51 -10.43 -2.17
C ALA A 83 13.28 -10.99 -3.60
N LEU A 84 12.06 -10.87 -4.13
CA LEU A 84 11.66 -11.34 -5.46
C LEU A 84 11.76 -10.26 -6.54
N ASP A 85 11.90 -8.99 -6.14
CA ASP A 85 11.95 -7.85 -7.06
C ASP A 85 13.33 -7.69 -7.73
N THR A 86 13.61 -8.54 -8.71
CA THR A 86 14.87 -8.56 -9.45
C THR A 86 15.10 -7.31 -10.32
N THR A 87 14.07 -6.54 -10.60
CA THR A 87 14.12 -5.33 -11.44
C THR A 87 14.03 -4.04 -10.62
N HIS A 88 14.08 -4.13 -9.28
CA HIS A 88 14.12 -2.99 -8.36
C HIS A 88 12.92 -2.03 -8.46
N ARG A 89 11.74 -2.53 -8.81
CA ARG A 89 10.50 -1.73 -8.96
C ARG A 89 10.13 -1.00 -7.66
N LEU A 90 10.22 -1.72 -6.52
CA LEU A 90 9.91 -1.15 -5.21
C LEU A 90 10.93 -0.08 -4.81
N ASN A 91 12.20 -0.29 -5.12
CA ASN A 91 13.24 0.71 -4.88
C ASN A 91 13.01 1.95 -5.73
N ASN A 92 12.77 1.78 -7.03
CA ASN A 92 12.50 2.90 -7.94
C ASN A 92 11.26 3.71 -7.50
N LEU A 93 10.20 3.04 -7.05
CA LEU A 93 9.02 3.70 -6.53
C LEU A 93 9.35 4.61 -5.34
N VAL A 94 10.10 4.09 -4.38
CA VAL A 94 10.38 4.78 -3.12
C VAL A 94 11.42 5.88 -3.30
N TRP A 95 12.51 5.59 -4.02
CA TRP A 95 13.69 6.44 -4.03
C TRP A 95 13.75 7.40 -5.22
N ASP A 96 13.12 7.04 -6.34
CA ASP A 96 13.18 7.83 -7.57
C ASP A 96 11.84 8.50 -7.91
N ALA A 97 10.73 7.76 -7.84
CA ALA A 97 9.44 8.29 -8.29
C ALA A 97 8.76 9.20 -7.24
N TYR A 98 8.70 8.77 -5.97
CA TYR A 98 7.90 9.45 -4.94
C TYR A 98 8.66 9.86 -3.65
N PRO A 99 9.96 10.18 -3.67
CA PRO A 99 10.70 10.45 -2.43
C PRO A 99 10.14 11.65 -1.64
N ASN A 100 9.65 12.68 -2.33
CA ASN A 100 9.09 13.88 -1.70
C ASN A 100 7.68 13.64 -1.16
N ALA A 101 6.80 12.99 -1.93
CA ALA A 101 5.44 12.64 -1.50
C ALA A 101 5.47 11.72 -0.25
N ILE A 102 6.40 10.76 -0.24
CA ILE A 102 6.61 9.88 0.91
C ILE A 102 7.03 10.69 2.16
N ARG A 103 7.98 11.61 2.05
CA ARG A 103 8.41 12.46 3.19
C ARG A 103 7.26 13.32 3.72
N VAL A 104 6.49 13.95 2.83
CA VAL A 104 5.32 14.74 3.21
C VAL A 104 4.30 13.88 3.96
N LEU A 105 4.05 12.67 3.48
CA LEU A 105 3.13 11.72 4.12
C LEU A 105 3.63 11.29 5.51
N LEU A 106 4.92 11.05 5.67
CA LEU A 106 5.53 10.66 6.94
C LEU A 106 5.48 11.77 8.01
N ASP A 107 5.56 13.03 7.59
CA ASP A 107 5.51 14.21 8.45
C ASP A 107 4.08 14.67 8.77
N ASN A 108 3.07 14.11 8.12
CA ASN A 108 1.68 14.51 8.30
C ASN A 108 1.03 13.81 9.51
N PRO A 109 0.65 14.54 10.58
CA PRO A 109 -0.02 13.95 11.75
C PRO A 109 -1.43 13.43 11.45
N TYR A 110 -2.12 14.01 10.46
CA TYR A 110 -3.50 13.64 10.13
C TYR A 110 -3.64 12.24 9.50
N VAL A 111 -2.54 11.66 9.02
CA VAL A 111 -2.50 10.25 8.56
C VAL A 111 -1.84 9.33 9.60
N PHE A 112 -1.74 9.75 10.85
CA PHE A 112 -1.20 8.96 11.95
C PHE A 112 -2.31 8.55 12.91
N SER A 113 -2.48 7.23 13.12
CA SER A 113 -3.60 6.69 13.90
C SER A 113 -3.68 7.23 15.32
N CYS A 114 -2.53 7.35 16.03
CA CYS A 114 -2.50 7.85 17.40
C CYS A 114 -2.95 9.31 17.54
N PHE A 115 -2.87 10.14 16.48
CA PHE A 115 -3.47 11.46 16.47
C PHE A 115 -4.99 11.38 16.58
N TRP A 116 -5.62 10.45 15.89
CA TRP A 116 -7.06 10.24 15.94
C TRP A 116 -7.52 9.59 17.25
N ASP A 117 -6.68 8.73 17.86
CA ASP A 117 -6.92 8.22 19.21
C ASP A 117 -6.96 9.38 20.23
N TYR A 118 -6.06 10.37 20.08
CA TYR A 118 -6.09 11.60 20.87
C TYR A 118 -7.37 12.40 20.62
N GLN A 119 -7.77 12.62 19.37
CA GLN A 119 -8.99 13.34 19.03
C GLN A 119 -10.26 12.67 19.61
N LYS A 120 -10.23 11.35 19.78
CA LYS A 120 -11.31 10.56 20.41
C LYS A 120 -11.19 10.50 21.94
N GLY A 121 -10.21 11.18 22.55
CA GLY A 121 -9.99 11.16 24.00
C GLY A 121 -9.41 9.84 24.54
N GLN A 122 -8.91 8.95 23.67
CA GLN A 122 -8.31 7.67 24.06
C GLN A 122 -6.84 7.79 24.46
N LYS A 123 -6.19 8.88 24.03
CA LYS A 123 -4.79 9.22 24.36
C LYS A 123 -4.68 10.67 24.79
N THR A 124 -3.63 10.97 25.58
CA THR A 124 -3.27 12.34 25.89
C THR A 124 -2.47 12.98 24.76
N GLU A 125 -2.35 14.31 24.79
CA GLU A 125 -1.54 15.05 23.81
C GLU A 125 -0.09 14.59 23.82
N ASP A 126 0.51 14.43 25.00
CA ASP A 126 1.90 13.96 25.13
C ASP A 126 2.09 12.54 24.61
N GLN A 127 1.11 11.66 24.82
CA GLN A 127 1.19 10.27 24.34
C GLN A 127 1.21 10.18 22.80
N TRP A 128 0.32 10.93 22.11
CA TRP A 128 0.33 10.88 20.66
C TRP A 128 1.56 11.56 20.06
N LYS A 129 2.01 12.71 20.61
CA LYS A 129 3.23 13.40 20.16
C LYS A 129 4.46 12.51 20.32
N HIS A 130 4.63 11.89 21.49
CA HIS A 130 5.74 10.94 21.70
C HIS A 130 5.70 9.77 20.72
N SER A 131 4.51 9.20 20.45
CA SER A 131 4.35 8.12 19.47
C SER A 131 4.68 8.59 18.04
N PHE A 132 4.29 9.82 17.69
CA PHE A 132 4.58 10.41 16.38
C PHE A 132 6.07 10.64 16.17
N ASP A 133 6.76 11.20 17.17
CA ASP A 133 8.21 11.42 17.12
C ASP A 133 8.98 10.10 17.03
N ALA A 134 8.55 9.06 17.76
CA ALA A 134 9.12 7.73 17.63
C ALA A 134 8.93 7.14 16.22
N ALA A 135 7.74 7.32 15.63
CA ALA A 135 7.45 6.88 14.27
C ALA A 135 8.27 7.66 13.22
N LYS A 136 8.46 8.96 13.40
CA LYS A 136 9.35 9.78 12.55
C LYS A 136 10.80 9.31 12.66
N LYS A 137 11.28 9.03 13.86
CA LYS A 137 12.64 8.50 14.07
C LYS A 137 12.82 7.14 13.37
N ALA A 138 11.81 6.26 13.44
CA ALA A 138 11.84 4.97 12.74
C ALA A 138 11.88 5.15 11.22
N ALA A 139 11.07 6.07 10.68
CA ALA A 139 11.05 6.40 9.25
C ALA A 139 12.40 7.00 8.79
N ASN A 140 12.96 7.94 9.54
CA ASN A 140 14.28 8.53 9.24
C ASN A 140 15.39 7.48 9.29
N THR A 141 15.28 6.50 10.19
CA THR A 141 16.23 5.37 10.24
C THR A 141 16.13 4.50 9.00
N ALA A 142 14.91 4.21 8.55
CA ALA A 142 14.68 3.45 7.31
C ALA A 142 15.17 4.22 6.07
N LEU A 143 14.93 5.54 6.03
CA LEU A 143 15.44 6.43 4.99
C LEU A 143 16.97 6.42 4.93
N ALA A 144 17.64 6.59 6.08
CA ALA A 144 19.10 6.64 6.16
C ALA A 144 19.77 5.31 5.77
N LYS A 145 19.08 4.18 6.01
CA LYS A 145 19.58 2.83 5.68
C LYS A 145 19.13 2.35 4.30
N GLN A 146 18.35 3.12 3.59
CA GLN A 146 17.68 2.71 2.34
C GLN A 146 16.90 1.38 2.49
N ASP A 147 16.27 1.19 3.64
CA ASP A 147 15.48 0.01 3.97
C ASP A 147 14.08 0.12 3.34
N THR A 148 13.99 -0.27 2.08
CA THR A 148 12.76 -0.14 1.26
C THR A 148 11.56 -0.87 1.86
N PRO A 149 11.65 -2.16 2.29
CA PRO A 149 10.49 -2.85 2.86
C PRO A 149 9.96 -2.17 4.12
N ARG A 150 10.87 -1.77 5.00
CA ARG A 150 10.50 -1.08 6.24
C ARG A 150 9.88 0.28 5.98
N LEU A 151 10.42 1.04 5.04
CA LEU A 151 9.87 2.33 4.67
C LEU A 151 8.48 2.19 4.06
N LEU A 152 8.29 1.24 3.14
CA LEU A 152 6.99 0.92 2.56
C LEU A 152 5.96 0.49 3.62
N ALA A 153 6.36 -0.31 4.61
CA ALA A 153 5.48 -0.69 5.71
C ALA A 153 4.98 0.53 6.51
N ILE A 154 5.88 1.49 6.79
CA ILE A 154 5.52 2.74 7.47
C ILE A 154 4.59 3.59 6.57
N VAL A 155 4.90 3.73 5.30
CA VAL A 155 4.07 4.47 4.32
C VAL A 155 2.68 3.86 4.22
N LEU A 156 2.58 2.54 4.07
CA LEU A 156 1.30 1.83 4.00
C LEU A 156 0.47 1.96 5.29
N SER A 157 1.11 2.04 6.46
CA SER A 157 0.42 2.36 7.72
C SER A 157 -0.21 3.77 7.70
N ARG A 158 0.44 4.75 7.06
CA ARG A 158 -0.14 6.09 6.85
C ARG A 158 -1.32 6.05 5.87
N ILE A 159 -1.13 5.37 4.76
CA ILE A 159 -2.15 5.17 3.72
C ILE A 159 -3.38 4.44 4.30
N TYR A 160 -3.16 3.43 5.15
CA TYR A 160 -4.23 2.71 5.87
C TYR A 160 -5.04 3.64 6.77
N THR A 161 -4.38 4.56 7.48
CA THR A 161 -5.08 5.56 8.32
C THR A 161 -5.97 6.47 7.45
N LEU A 162 -5.46 6.96 6.31
CA LEU A 162 -6.24 7.77 5.37
C LEU A 162 -7.42 6.99 4.79
N ARG A 163 -7.22 5.72 4.42
CA ARG A 163 -8.29 4.82 3.96
C ARG A 163 -9.39 4.68 5.01
N ASN A 164 -9.01 4.49 6.27
CA ASN A 164 -9.99 4.36 7.34
C ASN A 164 -10.82 5.64 7.55
N GLN A 165 -10.22 6.82 7.36
CA GLN A 165 -10.96 8.09 7.39
C GLN A 165 -12.03 8.15 6.31
N LEU A 166 -11.73 7.72 5.09
CA LEU A 166 -12.69 7.72 3.99
C LEU A 166 -13.80 6.68 4.20
N VAL A 167 -13.43 5.44 4.52
CA VAL A 167 -14.37 4.31 4.62
C VAL A 167 -15.31 4.44 5.82
N HIS A 168 -14.82 4.98 6.94
CA HIS A 168 -15.60 5.14 8.16
C HIS A 168 -16.22 6.55 8.33
N GLY A 169 -16.21 7.38 7.28
CA GLY A 169 -16.82 8.69 7.30
C GLY A 169 -16.08 9.73 8.17
N GLY A 170 -14.82 9.49 8.48
CA GLY A 170 -13.96 10.46 9.20
C GLY A 170 -13.43 11.58 8.30
N ALA A 171 -13.61 11.49 7.00
CA ALA A 171 -13.30 12.53 6.02
C ALA A 171 -14.51 12.81 5.13
N THR A 172 -14.71 14.07 4.75
CA THR A 172 -15.76 14.47 3.80
C THR A 172 -15.30 14.15 2.38
N TRP A 173 -16.20 13.62 1.55
CA TRP A 173 -15.92 13.41 0.14
C TRP A 173 -15.49 14.72 -0.53
N ASN A 174 -14.49 14.63 -1.38
CA ASN A 174 -13.91 15.75 -2.13
C ASN A 174 -13.45 16.92 -1.25
N SER A 175 -13.01 16.64 -0.01
CA SER A 175 -12.52 17.65 0.92
C SER A 175 -11.25 18.32 0.41
N SER A 176 -11.18 19.65 0.45
CA SER A 176 -9.99 20.42 0.07
C SER A 176 -8.81 20.19 1.04
N VAL A 177 -9.08 19.76 2.27
CA VAL A 177 -8.06 19.64 3.33
C VAL A 177 -7.07 18.51 3.06
N ASN A 178 -7.50 17.42 2.41
CA ASN A 178 -6.66 16.22 2.18
C ASN A 178 -6.44 15.90 0.69
N ARG A 179 -6.72 16.86 -0.22
CA ARG A 179 -6.61 16.61 -1.67
C ARG A 179 -5.20 16.22 -2.11
N ASP A 180 -4.20 16.92 -1.62
CA ASP A 180 -2.81 16.63 -1.97
C ASP A 180 -2.38 15.24 -1.44
N GLN A 181 -2.79 14.90 -0.21
CA GLN A 181 -2.49 13.58 0.35
C GLN A 181 -3.18 12.47 -0.44
N ILE A 182 -4.45 12.64 -0.82
CA ILE A 182 -5.18 11.64 -1.61
C ILE A 182 -4.56 11.50 -2.99
N ARG A 183 -4.23 12.59 -3.67
CA ARG A 183 -3.55 12.55 -4.96
C ARG A 183 -2.23 11.79 -4.89
N ASP A 184 -1.39 12.11 -3.90
CA ASP A 184 -0.09 11.48 -3.70
C ASP A 184 -0.25 9.99 -3.35
N CYS A 185 -1.23 9.65 -2.49
CA CYS A 185 -1.53 8.26 -2.17
C CYS A 185 -2.08 7.48 -3.38
N VAL A 186 -2.90 8.08 -4.24
CA VAL A 186 -3.38 7.47 -5.49
C VAL A 186 -2.21 7.15 -6.40
N ASN A 187 -1.25 8.08 -6.56
CA ASN A 187 -0.09 7.88 -7.40
C ASN A 187 0.82 6.78 -6.86
N ILE A 188 1.15 6.84 -5.55
CA ILE A 188 1.98 5.81 -4.88
C ILE A 188 1.30 4.44 -4.98
N MET A 189 0.01 4.34 -4.64
CA MET A 189 -0.72 3.07 -4.67
C MET A 189 -0.89 2.53 -6.09
N GLY A 190 -1.10 3.38 -7.09
CA GLY A 190 -1.20 2.97 -8.48
C GLY A 190 0.06 2.24 -8.95
N GLU A 191 1.23 2.82 -8.71
CA GLU A 191 2.49 2.18 -9.08
C GLU A 191 2.85 1.00 -8.16
N LEU A 192 2.52 1.08 -6.87
CA LEU A 192 2.76 -0.04 -5.95
C LEU A 192 1.96 -1.28 -6.33
N VAL A 193 0.66 -1.11 -6.64
CA VAL A 193 -0.21 -2.24 -7.04
C VAL A 193 0.30 -2.89 -8.32
N THR A 194 0.68 -2.10 -9.32
CA THR A 194 1.24 -2.65 -10.57
C THR A 194 2.55 -3.38 -10.32
N ALA A 195 3.48 -2.81 -9.54
CA ALA A 195 4.73 -3.46 -9.17
C ALA A 195 4.50 -4.78 -8.42
N VAL A 196 3.57 -4.81 -7.45
CA VAL A 196 3.23 -6.03 -6.71
C VAL A 196 2.72 -7.12 -7.64
N ILE A 197 1.77 -6.79 -8.54
CA ILE A 197 1.22 -7.74 -9.50
C ILE A 197 2.33 -8.29 -10.41
N GLU A 198 3.23 -7.43 -10.92
CA GLU A 198 4.33 -7.84 -11.76
C GLU A 198 5.29 -8.79 -11.05
N ILE A 199 5.72 -8.44 -9.82
CA ILE A 199 6.61 -9.28 -9.00
C ILE A 199 5.98 -10.66 -8.74
N MET A 200 4.67 -10.68 -8.44
CA MET A 200 3.94 -11.94 -8.25
C MET A 200 3.92 -12.79 -9.53
N MET A 201 3.70 -12.17 -10.69
CA MET A 201 3.70 -12.85 -12.00
C MET A 201 5.11 -13.30 -12.42
N ASP A 202 6.15 -12.55 -12.07
CA ASP A 202 7.55 -12.92 -12.32
C ASP A 202 8.00 -14.13 -11.47
N SER A 203 7.29 -14.43 -10.39
CA SER A 203 7.68 -15.46 -9.41
C SER A 203 6.58 -16.50 -9.18
N PRO A 204 6.06 -17.18 -10.22
CA PRO A 204 4.91 -18.07 -10.12
C PRO A 204 5.15 -19.30 -9.24
N ASN A 205 6.40 -19.75 -9.13
CA ASN A 205 6.77 -20.93 -8.35
C ASN A 205 6.97 -20.63 -6.84
N THR A 206 6.75 -19.39 -6.44
CA THR A 206 6.84 -18.99 -5.03
C THR A 206 5.52 -19.30 -4.32
N LEU A 207 5.59 -19.81 -3.08
CA LEU A 207 4.41 -19.97 -2.25
C LEU A 207 3.85 -18.58 -1.89
N TRP A 208 2.70 -18.23 -2.42
CA TRP A 208 2.03 -16.96 -2.16
C TRP A 208 0.99 -17.03 -1.01
N GLY A 209 1.09 -17.98 -0.12
CA GLY A 209 0.28 -18.16 1.08
C GLY A 209 -0.83 -19.10 0.87
#